data_c9d05b3646d020374183aa741bfb0fed
#
_entry.id   c9d05b3646d020374183aa741bfb0fed
#
_cell.length_a   1.000
_cell.length_b   1.000
_cell.length_c   1.000
_cell.angle_alpha   90.00
_cell.angle_beta   90.00
_cell.angle_gamma   90.00
#
_symmetry.space_group_name_H-M   'P 1'
#
loop_
_entity.id
_entity.type
_entity.pdbx_description
1 polymer ?
#
loop_
_entity_poly.entity_id
_entity_poly.type
_entity_poly.pdbx_seq_one_letter_code
_entity_poly.pdbx_strand_id
1 'polypeptide(L)'
;VLQVNIIMQSTYDLLVVGSGIAGLYAAIRARENGATVLLITKGGIEEATTKWAQGGIAAVVSDSDSIESHLKDTIDAGAGLVDIDAAKILVEGASERIDDLIRYGVRFDSSGGFIQLGREAAHSAPRILHARGDQTGLEIELSLSSLARESGITILEHTLVRELQLNGQDVIGAEVLSTQTGDKTFYGASKIILATGGAGQMYSVTTNPEVSTGDGVALAYMAGAEIMDMEFTQFHPTALCIK
;
A
#
# COMPACT_ATOMS: atom_id res chain seq x y z
N VAL A 1 -25.48 28.01 -11.36
CA VAL A 1 -24.13 27.64 -10.83
C VAL A 1 -24.27 27.62 -9.32
N LEU A 2 -24.44 26.42 -8.75
CA LEU A 2 -24.41 26.21 -7.31
C LEU A 2 -22.94 26.39 -6.84
N GLN A 3 -22.65 27.51 -6.16
CA GLN A 3 -21.42 27.62 -5.37
C GLN A 3 -21.49 26.59 -4.23
N VAL A 4 -20.81 25.48 -4.40
CA VAL A 4 -20.57 24.56 -3.29
C VAL A 4 -19.56 25.26 -2.38
N ASN A 5 -19.98 25.70 -1.20
CA ASN A 5 -19.07 26.18 -0.17
C ASN A 5 -18.19 24.99 0.27
N ILE A 6 -16.99 24.90 -0.28
CA ILE A 6 -15.99 23.95 0.20
C ILE A 6 -15.48 24.46 1.54
N ILE A 7 -15.81 23.76 2.60
CA ILE A 7 -15.31 24.08 3.94
C ILE A 7 -13.85 23.63 4.00
N MET A 8 -12.92 24.58 4.12
CA MET A 8 -11.51 24.28 4.37
C MET A 8 -11.37 23.84 5.82
N GLN A 9 -11.13 22.58 6.06
CA GLN A 9 -10.92 22.05 7.40
C GLN A 9 -9.46 22.00 7.76
N SER A 10 -8.62 21.60 7.99
CA SER A 10 -7.26 21.58 8.52
C SER A 10 -6.20 21.43 7.41
N THR A 11 -5.01 21.87 7.69
CA THR A 11 -3.82 21.61 6.86
C THR A 11 -2.94 20.58 7.56
N TYR A 12 -2.48 19.58 6.82
CA TYR A 12 -1.61 18.51 7.29
C TYR A 12 -0.23 18.59 6.61
N ASP A 13 0.80 18.08 7.26
CA ASP A 13 2.10 17.94 6.63
C ASP A 13 2.03 16.85 5.54
N LEU A 14 1.29 15.78 5.81
CA LEU A 14 1.11 14.66 4.90
C LEU A 14 -0.35 14.19 4.85
N LEU A 15 -0.87 14.02 3.64
CA LEU A 15 -2.11 13.31 3.36
C LEU A 15 -1.76 11.99 2.66
N VAL A 16 -2.27 10.89 3.18
CA VAL A 16 -2.07 9.55 2.61
C VAL A 16 -3.41 9.01 2.12
N VAL A 17 -3.47 8.59 0.86
CA VAL A 17 -4.68 8.03 0.25
C VAL A 17 -4.52 6.52 0.10
N GLY A 18 -5.30 5.77 0.86
CA GLY A 18 -5.28 4.32 0.91
C GLY A 18 -4.66 3.76 2.19
N SER A 19 -5.31 2.73 2.75
CA SER A 19 -4.97 2.12 4.03
C SER A 19 -4.35 0.71 3.91
N GLY A 20 -3.87 0.31 2.72
CA GLY A 20 -3.07 -0.90 2.58
C GLY A 20 -1.67 -0.73 3.19
N ILE A 21 -0.84 -1.79 3.16
CA ILE A 21 0.51 -1.81 3.76
C ILE A 21 1.34 -0.56 3.42
N ALA A 22 1.33 -0.10 2.16
CA ALA A 22 2.11 1.06 1.73
C ALA A 22 1.63 2.35 2.41
N GLY A 23 0.31 2.57 2.46
CA GLY A 23 -0.28 3.77 3.06
C GLY A 23 -0.12 3.78 4.57
N LEU A 24 -0.44 2.69 5.24
CA LEU A 24 -0.28 2.57 6.69
C LEU A 24 1.18 2.73 7.11
N TYR A 25 2.10 2.05 6.43
CA TYR A 25 3.54 2.17 6.72
C TYR A 25 4.01 3.61 6.53
N ALA A 26 3.67 4.27 5.42
CA ALA A 26 4.05 5.65 5.15
C ALA A 26 3.48 6.62 6.21
N ALA A 27 2.21 6.46 6.60
CA ALA A 27 1.55 7.27 7.60
C ALA A 27 2.21 7.14 8.98
N ILE A 28 2.51 5.90 9.42
CA ILE A 28 3.18 5.61 10.69
C ILE A 28 4.59 6.22 10.69
N ARG A 29 5.38 5.98 9.64
CA ARG A 29 6.75 6.53 9.52
C ARG A 29 6.76 8.07 9.53
N ALA A 30 5.82 8.70 8.84
CA ALA A 30 5.70 10.16 8.86
C ALA A 30 5.35 10.66 10.26
N ARG A 31 4.42 9.99 10.94
CA ARG A 31 4.03 10.34 12.30
C ARG A 31 5.16 10.17 13.31
N GLU A 32 5.96 9.10 13.22
CA GLU A 32 7.16 8.90 14.03
C GLU A 32 8.19 10.03 13.87
N ASN A 33 8.24 10.64 12.68
CA ASN A 33 9.10 11.79 12.39
C ASN A 33 8.44 13.15 12.72
N GLY A 34 7.33 13.16 13.45
CA GLY A 34 6.68 14.35 13.97
C GLY A 34 5.70 15.04 13.03
N ALA A 35 5.43 14.48 11.84
CA ALA A 35 4.47 15.06 10.91
C ALA A 35 3.03 14.96 11.42
N THR A 36 2.21 15.93 11.08
CA THR A 36 0.75 15.84 11.17
C THR A 36 0.23 15.09 9.97
N VAL A 37 -0.44 13.94 10.20
CA VAL A 37 -0.83 13.00 9.13
C VAL A 37 -2.35 12.83 9.07
N LEU A 38 -2.89 12.92 7.85
CA LEU A 38 -4.25 12.54 7.50
C LEU A 38 -4.21 11.30 6.61
N LEU A 39 -4.80 10.19 7.07
CA LEU A 39 -5.00 8.97 6.29
C LEU A 39 -6.46 8.89 5.84
N ILE A 40 -6.68 8.74 4.54
CA ILE A 40 -8.01 8.65 3.94
C ILE A 40 -8.18 7.29 3.28
N THR A 41 -9.27 6.60 3.61
CA THR A 41 -9.65 5.34 2.97
C THR A 41 -11.14 5.31 2.62
N LYS A 42 -11.47 4.79 1.45
CA LYS A 42 -12.85 4.78 0.96
C LYS A 42 -13.74 3.69 1.58
N GLY A 43 -13.15 2.70 2.20
CA GLY A 43 -13.81 1.71 3.05
C GLY A 43 -13.40 1.86 4.51
N GLY A 44 -13.50 0.78 5.30
CA GLY A 44 -12.86 0.70 6.61
C GLY A 44 -11.34 0.61 6.49
N ILE A 45 -10.62 0.95 7.56
CA ILE A 45 -9.14 0.99 7.53
C ILE A 45 -8.51 -0.36 7.17
N GLU A 46 -9.18 -1.47 7.51
CA GLU A 46 -8.72 -2.83 7.26
C GLU A 46 -9.21 -3.41 5.91
N GLU A 47 -9.92 -2.62 5.11
CA GLU A 47 -10.48 -3.04 3.83
C GLU A 47 -9.52 -2.72 2.68
N ALA A 48 -8.37 -3.40 2.69
CA ALA A 48 -7.35 -3.26 1.66
C ALA A 48 -6.99 -4.60 1.03
N THR A 49 -6.40 -4.57 -0.16
CA THR A 49 -5.89 -5.78 -0.85
C THR A 49 -4.84 -6.50 -0.02
N THR A 50 -4.08 -5.79 0.80
CA THR A 50 -3.09 -6.35 1.73
C THR A 50 -3.66 -7.47 2.57
N LYS A 51 -4.86 -7.29 3.13
CA LYS A 51 -5.54 -8.29 3.97
C LYS A 51 -5.69 -9.67 3.30
N TRP A 52 -5.77 -9.70 1.98
CA TRP A 52 -6.01 -10.91 1.19
C TRP A 52 -4.73 -11.53 0.62
N ALA A 53 -3.56 -10.92 0.89
CA ALA A 53 -2.29 -11.42 0.39
C ALA A 53 -1.84 -12.66 1.18
N GLN A 54 -1.62 -13.78 0.48
CA GLN A 54 -1.28 -15.08 1.04
C GLN A 54 0.21 -15.41 0.91
N GLY A 55 0.84 -15.00 -0.19
CA GLY A 55 2.16 -15.47 -0.64
C GLY A 55 3.37 -15.06 0.19
N GLY A 56 3.19 -14.35 1.29
CA GLY A 56 4.31 -13.89 2.13
C GLY A 56 5.01 -12.64 1.59
N ILE A 57 6.15 -12.31 2.22
CA ILE A 57 6.99 -11.17 1.84
C ILE A 57 8.44 -11.61 1.69
N ALA A 58 9.08 -11.24 0.58
CA ALA A 58 10.45 -11.63 0.27
C ALA A 58 11.46 -10.63 0.86
N ALA A 59 12.42 -11.12 1.65
CA ALA A 59 13.55 -10.33 2.14
C ALA A 59 14.75 -11.22 2.46
N VAL A 60 15.95 -10.68 2.30
CA VAL A 60 17.19 -11.35 2.70
C VAL A 60 17.40 -11.15 4.21
N VAL A 61 17.01 -12.15 4.99
CA VAL A 61 17.12 -12.11 6.46
C VAL A 61 17.95 -13.28 7.02
N SER A 62 18.58 -14.07 6.15
CA SER A 62 19.40 -15.23 6.51
C SER A 62 20.81 -15.09 5.93
N ASP A 63 21.82 -15.50 6.70
CA ASP A 63 23.23 -15.55 6.26
C ASP A 63 23.48 -16.51 5.08
N SER A 64 22.53 -17.40 4.77
CA SER A 64 22.60 -18.33 3.66
C SER A 64 22.09 -17.74 2.33
N ASP A 65 21.63 -16.51 2.33
CA ASP A 65 21.14 -15.77 1.16
C ASP A 65 21.88 -14.44 0.98
N SER A 66 21.74 -13.78 -0.16
CA SER A 66 22.36 -12.48 -0.40
C SER A 66 21.48 -11.55 -1.23
N ILE A 67 21.72 -10.23 -1.09
CA ILE A 67 21.07 -9.18 -1.86
C ILE A 67 21.30 -9.39 -3.35
N GLU A 68 22.51 -9.78 -3.75
CA GLU A 68 22.87 -10.05 -5.14
C GLU A 68 22.08 -11.23 -5.72
N SER A 69 21.88 -12.29 -4.91
CA SER A 69 21.05 -13.43 -5.29
C SER A 69 19.59 -13.02 -5.47
N HIS A 70 19.03 -12.24 -4.53
CA HIS A 70 17.65 -11.74 -4.62
C HIS A 70 17.46 -10.79 -5.80
N LEU A 71 18.41 -9.87 -6.03
CA LEU A 71 18.37 -8.96 -7.17
C LEU A 71 18.41 -9.72 -8.49
N LYS A 72 19.29 -10.73 -8.60
CA LYS A 72 19.38 -11.58 -9.80
C LYS A 72 18.07 -12.29 -10.08
N ASP A 73 17.48 -12.94 -9.08
CA ASP A 73 16.18 -13.62 -9.22
C ASP A 73 15.09 -12.65 -9.68
N THR A 74 15.07 -11.42 -9.15
CA THR A 74 14.11 -10.36 -9.53
C THR A 74 14.29 -9.96 -11.00
N ILE A 75 15.52 -9.73 -11.45
CA ILE A 75 15.83 -9.36 -12.84
C ILE A 75 15.46 -10.51 -13.80
N ASP A 76 15.82 -11.73 -13.46
CA ASP A 76 15.54 -12.90 -14.29
C ASP A 76 14.02 -13.12 -14.43
N ALA A 77 13.28 -13.00 -13.35
CA ALA A 77 11.81 -13.12 -13.36
C ALA A 77 11.11 -12.02 -14.16
N GLY A 78 11.67 -10.82 -14.17
CA GLY A 78 11.13 -9.67 -14.89
C GLY A 78 11.39 -9.69 -16.40
N ALA A 79 12.11 -10.70 -16.93
CA ALA A 79 12.26 -11.00 -18.35
C ALA A 79 12.66 -9.77 -19.23
N GLY A 80 13.52 -8.90 -18.71
CA GLY A 80 14.04 -7.73 -19.42
C GLY A 80 13.22 -6.45 -19.25
N LEU A 81 12.16 -6.46 -18.45
CA LEU A 81 11.31 -5.29 -18.17
C LEU A 81 11.63 -4.61 -16.83
N VAL A 82 12.62 -5.12 -16.09
CA VAL A 82 12.98 -4.59 -14.78
C VAL A 82 13.78 -3.30 -14.89
N ASP A 83 13.35 -2.27 -14.17
CA ASP A 83 14.22 -1.15 -13.81
C ASP A 83 15.19 -1.65 -12.73
N ILE A 84 16.46 -1.82 -13.12
CA ILE A 84 17.51 -2.43 -12.29
C ILE A 84 17.81 -1.56 -11.06
N ASP A 85 17.82 -0.24 -11.20
CA ASP A 85 18.12 0.67 -10.10
C ASP A 85 16.99 0.65 -9.06
N ALA A 86 15.74 0.65 -9.51
CA ALA A 86 14.57 0.51 -8.64
C ALA A 86 14.56 -0.85 -7.93
N ALA A 87 14.83 -1.94 -8.65
CA ALA A 87 14.90 -3.28 -8.08
C ALA A 87 16.00 -3.39 -7.02
N LYS A 88 17.15 -2.77 -7.25
CA LYS A 88 18.26 -2.72 -6.30
C LYS A 88 17.86 -2.03 -4.99
N ILE A 89 17.25 -0.85 -5.09
CA ILE A 89 16.74 -0.10 -3.92
C ILE A 89 15.74 -0.96 -3.13
N LEU A 90 14.84 -1.66 -3.83
CA LEU A 90 13.84 -2.52 -3.23
C LEU A 90 14.46 -3.65 -2.41
N VAL A 91 15.39 -4.42 -3.02
CA VAL A 91 15.97 -5.59 -2.35
C VAL A 91 16.96 -5.22 -1.25
N GLU A 92 17.74 -4.14 -1.41
CA GLU A 92 18.66 -3.62 -0.39
C GLU A 92 17.90 -3.11 0.84
N GLY A 93 16.75 -2.45 0.63
CA GLY A 93 15.95 -1.91 1.73
C GLY A 93 15.07 -2.94 2.44
N ALA A 94 14.89 -4.15 1.90
CA ALA A 94 13.87 -5.08 2.35
C ALA A 94 14.07 -5.53 3.81
N SER A 95 15.28 -5.90 4.21
CA SER A 95 15.57 -6.40 5.58
C SER A 95 15.20 -5.38 6.64
N GLU A 96 15.59 -4.12 6.46
CA GLU A 96 15.25 -3.05 7.40
C GLU A 96 13.73 -2.84 7.49
N ARG A 97 13.00 -3.02 6.38
CA ARG A 97 11.52 -2.92 6.38
C ARG A 97 10.87 -4.08 7.13
N ILE A 98 11.46 -5.28 7.07
CA ILE A 98 11.01 -6.42 7.91
C ILE A 98 11.21 -6.11 9.39
N ASP A 99 12.35 -5.55 9.78
CA ASP A 99 12.60 -5.13 11.17
C ASP A 99 11.59 -4.07 11.64
N ASP A 100 11.24 -3.11 10.78
CA ASP A 100 10.18 -2.14 11.06
C ASP A 100 8.83 -2.84 11.26
N LEU A 101 8.44 -3.79 10.41
CA LEU A 101 7.17 -4.52 10.56
C LEU A 101 7.13 -5.30 11.88
N ILE A 102 8.22 -5.95 12.26
CA ILE A 102 8.35 -6.64 13.56
C ILE A 102 8.18 -5.65 14.70
N ARG A 103 8.85 -4.50 14.63
CA ARG A 103 8.73 -3.40 15.61
C ARG A 103 7.31 -2.86 15.69
N TYR A 104 6.56 -2.85 14.59
CA TYR A 104 5.15 -2.46 14.52
C TYR A 104 4.17 -3.55 14.95
N GLY A 105 4.69 -4.69 15.45
CA GLY A 105 3.88 -5.75 16.05
C GLY A 105 3.53 -6.91 15.11
N VAL A 106 4.01 -6.91 13.87
CA VAL A 106 3.82 -8.05 12.96
C VAL A 106 4.59 -9.26 13.48
N ARG A 107 3.91 -10.40 13.56
CA ARG A 107 4.47 -11.66 14.05
C ARG A 107 4.60 -12.65 12.91
N PHE A 108 5.83 -12.77 12.41
CA PHE A 108 6.15 -13.79 11.41
C PHE A 108 6.26 -15.19 12.05
N ASP A 109 5.95 -16.21 11.28
CA ASP A 109 6.03 -17.60 11.71
C ASP A 109 7.46 -17.94 12.10
N SER A 110 7.64 -18.54 13.27
CA SER A 110 8.95 -18.83 13.85
C SER A 110 8.98 -20.19 14.53
N SER A 111 10.15 -20.82 14.56
CA SER A 111 10.42 -22.07 15.26
C SER A 111 11.80 -22.03 15.90
N GLY A 112 11.89 -22.43 17.15
CA GLY A 112 13.16 -22.41 17.90
C GLY A 112 13.79 -21.02 18.05
N GLY A 113 13.00 -19.95 17.95
CA GLY A 113 13.48 -18.55 18.04
C GLY A 113 13.95 -17.95 16.70
N PHE A 114 13.84 -18.69 15.60
CA PHE A 114 14.21 -18.23 14.26
C PHE A 114 12.97 -18.11 13.37
N ILE A 115 12.93 -17.05 12.54
CA ILE A 115 11.89 -16.88 11.55
C ILE A 115 11.97 -18.03 10.52
N GLN A 116 10.83 -18.63 10.22
CA GLN A 116 10.73 -19.66 9.20
C GLN A 116 10.67 -19.01 7.82
N LEU A 117 11.54 -19.47 6.91
CA LEU A 117 11.61 -18.97 5.55
C LEU A 117 11.10 -20.01 4.57
N GLY A 118 10.14 -19.60 3.75
CA GLY A 118 9.66 -20.35 2.60
C GLY A 118 10.45 -20.05 1.33
N ARG A 119 10.24 -20.89 0.31
CA ARG A 119 10.76 -20.69 -1.04
C ARG A 119 9.63 -20.78 -2.05
N GLU A 120 9.32 -19.67 -2.68
CA GLU A 120 8.33 -19.59 -3.74
C GLU A 120 8.99 -19.70 -5.12
N ALA A 121 8.17 -19.84 -6.17
CA ALA A 121 8.65 -19.84 -7.55
C ALA A 121 9.48 -18.58 -7.86
N ALA A 122 10.43 -18.72 -8.78
CA ALA A 122 11.40 -17.70 -9.18
C ALA A 122 12.44 -17.28 -8.13
N HIS A 123 12.39 -17.81 -6.89
CA HIS A 123 13.43 -17.57 -5.89
C HIS A 123 14.43 -18.72 -5.83
N SER A 124 15.73 -18.41 -5.89
CA SER A 124 16.82 -19.38 -5.80
C SER A 124 17.11 -19.82 -4.36
N ALA A 125 16.74 -19.00 -3.35
CA ALA A 125 16.92 -19.26 -1.94
C ALA A 125 15.62 -19.13 -1.14
N PRO A 126 15.51 -19.77 0.05
CA PRO A 126 14.42 -19.51 0.99
C PRO A 126 14.55 -18.08 1.56
N ARG A 127 13.60 -17.20 1.22
CA ARG A 127 13.57 -15.79 1.69
C ARG A 127 12.17 -15.25 1.90
N ILE A 128 11.16 -16.10 1.82
CA ILE A 128 9.77 -15.67 1.97
C ILE A 128 9.35 -15.83 3.43
N LEU A 129 9.02 -14.72 4.05
CA LEU A 129 8.48 -14.68 5.41
C LEU A 129 6.96 -14.83 5.33
N HIS A 130 6.42 -15.71 6.15
CA HIS A 130 4.97 -15.92 6.29
C HIS A 130 4.51 -15.56 7.69
N ALA A 131 3.24 -15.26 7.83
CA ALA A 131 2.60 -15.09 9.12
C ALA A 131 1.24 -15.81 9.11
N ARG A 132 0.89 -16.46 10.23
CA ARG A 132 -0.34 -17.26 10.37
C ARG A 132 -0.50 -18.30 9.24
N GLY A 133 0.61 -18.88 8.77
CA GLY A 133 0.62 -19.78 7.62
C GLY A 133 0.43 -19.01 6.30
N ASP A 134 -0.78 -18.99 5.76
CA ASP A 134 -1.13 -18.33 4.49
C ASP A 134 -1.89 -17.00 4.65
N GLN A 135 -1.77 -16.34 5.80
CA GLN A 135 -2.48 -15.10 6.10
C GLN A 135 -1.51 -13.94 6.42
N THR A 136 -0.39 -13.91 5.73
CA THR A 136 0.66 -12.89 5.96
C THR A 136 0.13 -11.48 5.82
N GLY A 137 -0.65 -11.21 4.78
CA GLY A 137 -1.24 -9.90 4.56
C GLY A 137 -2.24 -9.52 5.64
N LEU A 138 -3.03 -10.45 6.16
CA LEU A 138 -3.96 -10.21 7.27
C LEU A 138 -3.22 -9.80 8.54
N GLU A 139 -2.13 -10.50 8.90
CA GLU A 139 -1.32 -10.16 10.07
C GLU A 139 -0.73 -8.75 9.95
N ILE A 140 -0.16 -8.41 8.79
CA ILE A 140 0.40 -7.09 8.53
C ILE A 140 -0.68 -6.01 8.61
N GLU A 141 -1.82 -6.21 7.94
CA GLU A 141 -2.93 -5.25 7.92
C GLU A 141 -3.46 -4.96 9.32
N LEU A 142 -3.72 -5.98 10.13
CA LEU A 142 -4.23 -5.82 11.48
C LEU A 142 -3.22 -5.12 12.40
N SER A 143 -1.93 -5.48 12.33
CA SER A 143 -0.90 -4.87 13.16
C SER A 143 -0.73 -3.39 12.83
N LEU A 144 -0.62 -3.04 11.54
CA LEU A 144 -0.42 -1.66 11.12
C LEU A 144 -1.67 -0.79 11.34
N SER A 145 -2.88 -1.33 11.11
CA SER A 145 -4.13 -0.62 11.37
C SER A 145 -4.31 -0.28 12.84
N SER A 146 -4.00 -1.23 13.75
CA SER A 146 -4.03 -0.99 15.19
C SER A 146 -3.05 0.11 15.60
N LEU A 147 -1.79 0.00 15.13
CA LEU A 147 -0.77 0.99 15.44
C LEU A 147 -1.12 2.38 14.88
N ALA A 148 -1.69 2.48 13.68
CA ALA A 148 -2.11 3.74 13.10
C ALA A 148 -3.19 4.44 13.94
N ARG A 149 -4.17 3.68 14.46
CA ARG A 149 -5.20 4.21 15.36
C ARG A 149 -4.62 4.74 16.69
N GLU A 150 -3.56 4.13 17.19
CA GLU A 150 -2.91 4.50 18.46
C GLU A 150 -1.88 5.62 18.30
N SER A 151 -1.37 5.86 17.09
CA SER A 151 -0.26 6.79 16.81
C SER A 151 -0.67 8.27 16.72
N GLY A 152 -1.95 8.61 16.88
CA GLY A 152 -2.44 9.98 16.73
C GLY A 152 -2.49 10.45 15.28
N ILE A 153 -2.60 9.53 14.33
CA ILE A 153 -2.93 9.79 12.93
C ILE A 153 -4.42 10.11 12.83
N THR A 154 -4.79 11.17 12.12
CA THR A 154 -6.19 11.43 11.79
C THR A 154 -6.61 10.48 10.68
N ILE A 155 -7.65 9.68 10.91
CA ILE A 155 -8.11 8.66 9.96
C ILE A 155 -9.54 8.99 9.52
N LEU A 156 -9.75 9.06 8.22
CA LEU A 156 -11.07 9.21 7.60
C LEU A 156 -11.42 7.94 6.85
N GLU A 157 -12.26 7.13 7.45
CA GLU A 157 -12.86 5.94 6.85
C GLU A 157 -14.08 6.32 6.01
N HIS A 158 -14.50 5.45 5.09
CA HIS A 158 -15.64 5.66 4.21
C HIS A 158 -15.60 7.01 3.48
N THR A 159 -14.40 7.41 3.07
CA THR A 159 -14.13 8.70 2.47
C THR A 159 -13.35 8.52 1.17
N LEU A 160 -13.95 8.93 0.07
CA LEU A 160 -13.36 8.86 -1.27
C LEU A 160 -12.65 10.17 -1.59
N VAL A 161 -11.39 10.11 -1.98
CA VAL A 161 -10.69 11.25 -2.60
C VAL A 161 -11.19 11.38 -4.04
N ARG A 162 -11.77 12.52 -4.37
CA ARG A 162 -12.36 12.79 -5.69
C ARG A 162 -11.44 13.54 -6.62
N GLU A 163 -10.66 14.46 -6.06
CA GLU A 163 -9.82 15.36 -6.84
C GLU A 163 -8.62 15.81 -6.01
N LEU A 164 -7.45 15.87 -6.64
CA LEU A 164 -6.27 16.55 -6.09
C LEU A 164 -6.30 18.01 -6.53
N GLN A 165 -6.26 18.91 -5.57
CA GLN A 165 -6.28 20.33 -5.86
C GLN A 165 -4.87 20.86 -6.13
N LEU A 166 -4.73 21.59 -7.23
CA LEU A 166 -3.48 22.14 -7.71
C LEU A 166 -3.42 23.65 -7.57
N ASN A 167 -2.25 24.17 -7.26
CA ASN A 167 -1.89 25.57 -7.43
C ASN A 167 -0.68 25.66 -8.36
N GLY A 168 -0.93 25.94 -9.63
CA GLY A 168 0.08 25.76 -10.67
C GLY A 168 0.41 24.29 -10.88
N GLN A 169 1.65 23.89 -10.61
CA GLN A 169 2.11 22.49 -10.67
C GLN A 169 2.16 21.80 -9.30
N ASP A 170 1.91 22.54 -8.23
CA ASP A 170 1.97 22.01 -6.87
C ASP A 170 0.62 21.49 -6.41
N VAL A 171 0.58 20.29 -5.85
CA VAL A 171 -0.60 19.74 -5.17
C VAL A 171 -0.69 20.38 -3.79
N ILE A 172 -1.85 21.01 -3.50
CA ILE A 172 -2.09 21.73 -2.24
C ILE A 172 -3.07 21.04 -1.30
N GLY A 173 -3.70 19.97 -1.73
CA GLY A 173 -4.67 19.22 -0.94
C GLY A 173 -5.56 18.33 -1.81
N ALA A 174 -6.62 17.84 -1.20
CA ALA A 174 -7.59 16.97 -1.84
C ALA A 174 -9.04 17.33 -1.48
N GLU A 175 -9.94 17.30 -2.47
CA GLU A 175 -11.38 17.24 -2.24
C GLU A 175 -11.79 15.79 -1.98
N VAL A 176 -12.53 15.60 -0.91
CA VAL A 176 -13.02 14.28 -0.50
C VAL A 176 -14.55 14.26 -0.44
N LEU A 177 -15.11 13.04 -0.55
CA LEU A 177 -16.53 12.76 -0.42
C LEU A 177 -16.73 11.70 0.65
N SER A 178 -17.49 12.01 1.69
CA SER A 178 -18.01 10.98 2.59
C SER A 178 -19.00 10.09 1.85
N THR A 179 -18.72 8.79 1.78
CA THR A 179 -19.63 7.82 1.14
C THR A 179 -20.86 7.51 1.98
N GLN A 180 -20.85 7.89 3.26
CA GLN A 180 -21.97 7.69 4.18
C GLN A 180 -22.94 8.87 4.18
N THR A 181 -22.45 10.12 4.13
CA THR A 181 -23.29 11.33 4.23
C THR A 181 -23.44 12.05 2.90
N GLY A 182 -22.56 11.85 1.94
CA GLY A 182 -22.50 12.60 0.69
C GLY A 182 -21.85 13.98 0.81
N ASP A 183 -21.31 14.32 1.99
CA ASP A 183 -20.67 15.61 2.22
C ASP A 183 -19.33 15.71 1.51
N LYS A 184 -19.06 16.88 0.97
CA LYS A 184 -17.79 17.22 0.34
C LYS A 184 -16.98 18.14 1.22
N THR A 185 -15.70 17.80 1.39
CA THR A 185 -14.78 18.57 2.23
C THR A 185 -13.43 18.69 1.53
N PHE A 186 -12.74 19.82 1.72
CA PHE A 186 -11.36 20.01 1.27
C PHE A 186 -10.40 19.89 2.46
N TYR A 187 -9.34 19.10 2.29
CA TYR A 187 -8.23 19.02 3.23
C TYR A 187 -6.94 19.49 2.56
N GLY A 188 -6.32 20.52 3.13
CA GLY A 188 -5.01 21.00 2.71
C GLY A 188 -3.90 20.05 3.17
N ALA A 189 -2.87 19.89 2.33
CA ALA A 189 -1.69 19.12 2.70
C ALA A 189 -0.45 19.64 1.98
N SER A 190 0.70 19.64 2.67
CA SER A 190 1.98 20.01 2.08
C SER A 190 2.50 18.94 1.11
N LYS A 191 2.20 17.68 1.37
CA LYS A 191 2.55 16.51 0.54
C LYS A 191 1.40 15.52 0.53
N ILE A 192 1.27 14.79 -0.59
CA ILE A 192 0.29 13.71 -0.74
C ILE A 192 1.00 12.44 -1.21
N ILE A 193 0.67 11.32 -0.57
CA ILE A 193 1.07 9.98 -1.02
C ILE A 193 -0.19 9.27 -1.52
N LEU A 194 -0.17 8.84 -2.78
CA LEU A 194 -1.16 7.94 -3.34
C LEU A 194 -0.71 6.49 -3.12
N ALA A 195 -1.39 5.79 -2.21
CA ALA A 195 -1.17 4.38 -1.87
C ALA A 195 -2.43 3.55 -2.11
N THR A 196 -3.13 3.83 -3.20
CA THR A 196 -4.50 3.42 -3.51
C THR A 196 -4.62 1.99 -4.04
N GLY A 197 -3.51 1.27 -4.18
CA GLY A 197 -3.49 -0.10 -4.71
C GLY A 197 -3.83 -0.16 -6.21
N GLY A 198 -4.29 -1.32 -6.63
CA GLY A 198 -4.55 -1.64 -8.04
C GLY A 198 -5.99 -1.40 -8.48
N ALA A 199 -6.32 -1.97 -9.66
CA ALA A 199 -7.58 -1.77 -10.37
C ALA A 199 -8.30 -3.09 -10.73
N GLY A 200 -8.16 -4.13 -9.89
CA GLY A 200 -8.71 -5.46 -10.17
C GLY A 200 -10.22 -5.48 -10.41
N GLN A 201 -10.96 -4.54 -9.83
CA GLN A 201 -12.41 -4.40 -10.02
C GLN A 201 -12.83 -3.88 -11.41
N MET A 202 -11.90 -3.60 -12.31
CA MET A 202 -12.20 -3.39 -13.73
C MET A 202 -12.63 -4.68 -14.43
N TYR A 203 -12.33 -5.83 -13.86
CA TYR A 203 -12.66 -7.14 -14.43
C TYR A 203 -13.90 -7.74 -13.76
N SER A 204 -14.74 -8.39 -14.54
CA SER A 204 -15.96 -9.05 -14.05
C SER A 204 -15.70 -10.26 -13.16
N VAL A 205 -14.50 -10.83 -13.22
CA VAL A 205 -14.02 -11.91 -12.34
C VAL A 205 -12.70 -11.47 -11.74
N THR A 206 -12.67 -11.30 -10.45
CA THR A 206 -11.48 -10.81 -9.73
C THR A 206 -11.45 -11.39 -8.31
N THR A 207 -10.24 -11.59 -7.78
CA THR A 207 -9.99 -11.95 -6.38
C THR A 207 -9.71 -10.72 -5.52
N ASN A 208 -9.68 -9.52 -6.11
CA ASN A 208 -9.44 -8.28 -5.38
C ASN A 208 -10.71 -7.82 -4.64
N PRO A 209 -10.57 -7.16 -3.48
CA PRO A 209 -11.70 -6.58 -2.76
C PRO A 209 -12.37 -5.45 -3.58
N GLU A 210 -13.62 -5.15 -3.25
CA GLU A 210 -14.44 -4.15 -3.92
C GLU A 210 -13.80 -2.75 -3.98
N VAL A 211 -12.91 -2.45 -3.03
CA VAL A 211 -12.19 -1.18 -2.97
C VAL A 211 -11.09 -1.02 -4.03
N SER A 212 -10.73 -2.07 -4.79
CA SER A 212 -9.63 -2.04 -5.79
C SER A 212 -10.10 -1.54 -7.15
N THR A 213 -10.50 -0.28 -7.26
CA THR A 213 -11.18 0.31 -8.44
C THR A 213 -10.27 1.18 -9.32
N GLY A 214 -8.99 1.38 -8.95
CA GLY A 214 -8.03 2.14 -9.77
C GLY A 214 -8.14 3.66 -9.64
N ASP A 215 -8.82 4.17 -8.64
CA ASP A 215 -9.07 5.61 -8.45
C ASP A 215 -7.78 6.43 -8.40
N GLY A 216 -6.71 5.88 -7.78
CA GLY A 216 -5.45 6.59 -7.64
C GLY A 216 -4.75 6.86 -8.97
N VAL A 217 -4.87 5.94 -9.93
CA VAL A 217 -4.35 6.16 -11.30
C VAL A 217 -5.09 7.31 -11.96
N ALA A 218 -6.43 7.35 -11.84
CA ALA A 218 -7.24 8.44 -12.38
C ALA A 218 -6.90 9.78 -11.71
N LEU A 219 -6.76 9.82 -10.37
CA LEU A 219 -6.37 11.01 -9.62
C LEU A 219 -4.98 11.53 -10.06
N ALA A 220 -4.01 10.64 -10.20
CA ALA A 220 -2.65 10.98 -10.65
C ALA A 220 -2.66 11.55 -12.07
N TYR A 221 -3.36 10.87 -13.00
CA TYR A 221 -3.49 11.32 -14.38
C TYR A 221 -4.14 12.71 -14.48
N MET A 222 -5.25 12.91 -13.77
CA MET A 222 -5.95 14.20 -13.76
C MET A 222 -5.10 15.32 -13.14
N ALA A 223 -4.19 14.99 -12.23
CA ALA A 223 -3.23 15.92 -11.65
C ALA A 223 -1.99 16.15 -12.54
N GLY A 224 -1.90 15.52 -13.73
CA GLY A 224 -0.83 15.71 -14.69
C GLY A 224 0.37 14.78 -14.49
N ALA A 225 0.25 13.72 -13.70
CA ALA A 225 1.32 12.73 -13.57
C ALA A 225 1.46 11.89 -14.85
N GLU A 226 2.69 11.50 -15.15
CA GLU A 226 2.97 10.52 -16.20
C GLU A 226 2.45 9.13 -15.78
N ILE A 227 1.77 8.46 -16.71
CA ILE A 227 1.21 7.12 -16.51
C ILE A 227 1.93 6.17 -17.45
N MET A 228 2.42 5.05 -16.92
CA MET A 228 3.13 4.03 -17.69
C MET A 228 2.68 2.61 -17.28
N ASP A 229 2.98 1.63 -18.12
CA ASP A 229 2.81 0.19 -17.88
C ASP A 229 1.35 -0.24 -17.59
N MET A 230 0.36 0.51 -18.08
CA MET A 230 -1.07 0.25 -17.83
C MET A 230 -1.58 -1.05 -18.47
N GLU A 231 -0.85 -1.60 -19.44
CA GLU A 231 -1.14 -2.89 -20.07
C GLU A 231 -0.81 -4.09 -19.18
N PHE A 232 0.01 -3.91 -18.15
CA PHE A 232 0.41 -5.01 -17.28
C PHE A 232 -0.61 -5.25 -16.18
N THR A 233 -1.28 -6.39 -16.28
CA THR A 233 -2.19 -6.91 -15.26
C THR A 233 -1.83 -8.34 -14.96
N GLN A 234 -1.60 -8.67 -13.69
CA GLN A 234 -1.37 -10.05 -13.27
C GLN A 234 -2.70 -10.79 -13.15
N PHE A 235 -2.86 -11.87 -13.92
CA PHE A 235 -3.97 -12.79 -13.82
C PHE A 235 -3.57 -14.00 -12.98
N HIS A 236 -4.32 -14.29 -11.92
CA HIS A 236 -4.11 -15.51 -11.14
C HIS A 236 -4.57 -16.72 -11.97
N PRO A 237 -3.70 -17.74 -12.18
CA PRO A 237 -4.02 -18.86 -13.08
C PRO A 237 -5.15 -19.76 -12.57
N THR A 238 -5.37 -19.78 -11.25
CA THR A 238 -6.40 -20.59 -10.61
C THR A 238 -7.16 -19.77 -9.58
N ALA A 239 -8.43 -19.50 -9.84
CA ALA A 239 -9.33 -18.88 -8.89
C ALA A 239 -10.59 -19.74 -8.74
N LEU A 240 -11.01 -19.99 -7.50
CA LEU A 240 -12.26 -20.71 -7.22
C LEU A 240 -13.44 -19.79 -7.57
N CYS A 241 -14.22 -20.18 -8.57
CA CYS A 241 -15.45 -19.50 -8.95
C CYS A 241 -16.65 -20.30 -8.42
N ILE A 242 -17.22 -19.84 -7.31
CA ILE A 242 -18.46 -20.41 -6.76
C ILE A 242 -19.62 -19.53 -7.26
N LYS A 243 -20.56 -20.15 -7.97
CA LYS A 243 -21.81 -19.49 -8.39
C LYS A 243 -22.84 -19.56 -7.30
#